data_445afd2832f7f18875e2ff5ba218270e
#
_entry.id   445afd2832f7f18875e2ff5ba218270e
#
_cell.length_a   1.000
_cell.length_b   1.000
_cell.length_c   1.000
_cell.angle_alpha   90.00
_cell.angle_beta   90.00
_cell.angle_gamma   90.00
#
_symmetry.space_group_name_H-M   'P 1'
#
loop_
_entity.id
_entity.type
_entity.pdbx_description
1 polymer ?
#
loop_
_entity_poly.entity_id
_entity_poly.type
_entity_poly.pdbx_seq_one_letter_code
_entity_poly.pdbx_strand_id
1 'polypeptide(L)'
;TVAQMAEAMVKAAEKVYGLEAKTLSEADFDEAEIEKRYQRFSSFDWNYGKSVPCSFACAKRFSWGEVTIQLAVKNGLCEDAAVYSDAMDAEFAAPLAKALAGCRFHLDALCDCIMRVPECAAVADDLCAFLQSQEF
;
A
#
# COMPACT_ATOMS: atom_id res chain seq x y z
N THR A 1 1.80 -35.66 5.33
CA THR A 1 0.62 -34.99 4.74
C THR A 1 0.34 -33.67 5.45
N VAL A 2 -0.44 -32.76 4.84
CA VAL A 2 -0.83 -31.48 5.45
C VAL A 2 -1.52 -31.70 6.81
N ALA A 3 -2.39 -32.71 6.92
CA ALA A 3 -3.08 -33.04 8.16
C ALA A 3 -2.12 -33.44 9.28
N GLN A 4 -1.11 -34.26 8.98
CA GLN A 4 -0.10 -34.66 9.96
C GLN A 4 0.77 -33.46 10.42
N MET A 5 1.06 -32.54 9.51
CA MET A 5 1.79 -31.31 9.85
C MET A 5 0.96 -30.40 10.75
N ALA A 6 -0.32 -30.20 10.43
CA ALA A 6 -1.24 -29.42 11.26
C ALA A 6 -1.35 -29.98 12.67
N GLU A 7 -1.52 -31.32 12.80
CA GLU A 7 -1.56 -31.99 14.10
C GLU A 7 -0.25 -31.83 14.89
N ALA A 8 0.90 -31.95 14.22
CA ALA A 8 2.20 -31.76 14.86
C ALA A 8 2.40 -30.31 15.36
N MET A 9 1.92 -29.32 14.59
CA MET A 9 1.97 -27.91 15.00
C MET A 9 1.10 -27.64 16.22
N VAL A 10 -0.12 -28.19 16.25
CA VAL A 10 -1.01 -28.06 17.42
C VAL A 10 -0.35 -28.63 18.66
N LYS A 11 0.16 -29.88 18.62
CA LYS A 11 0.86 -30.51 19.74
C LYS A 11 2.08 -29.71 20.19
N ALA A 12 2.83 -29.13 19.25
CA ALA A 12 3.99 -28.31 19.58
C ALA A 12 3.57 -27.00 20.29
N ALA A 13 2.50 -26.36 19.82
CA ALA A 13 1.95 -25.15 20.44
C ALA A 13 1.43 -25.42 21.86
N GLU A 14 0.66 -26.50 22.05
CA GLU A 14 0.19 -26.92 23.38
C GLU A 14 1.35 -27.12 24.36
N LYS A 15 2.40 -27.78 23.90
CA LYS A 15 3.59 -28.01 24.71
C LYS A 15 4.35 -26.73 25.09
N VAL A 16 4.47 -25.82 24.15
CA VAL A 16 5.22 -24.54 24.34
C VAL A 16 4.45 -23.57 25.22
N TYR A 17 3.15 -23.44 24.99
CA TYR A 17 2.31 -22.43 25.67
C TYR A 17 1.62 -23.01 26.93
N GLY A 18 1.62 -24.32 27.14
CA GLY A 18 0.95 -24.94 28.26
C GLY A 18 -0.58 -24.82 28.24
N LEU A 19 -1.15 -24.69 27.06
CA LEU A 19 -2.59 -24.50 26.79
C LEU A 19 -3.11 -25.68 25.97
N GLU A 20 -4.37 -26.02 26.18
CA GLU A 20 -5.08 -26.99 25.35
C GLU A 20 -5.71 -26.30 24.14
N ALA A 21 -5.49 -26.87 22.95
CA ALA A 21 -6.07 -26.33 21.72
C ALA A 21 -7.56 -26.66 21.63
N LYS A 22 -8.36 -25.63 21.34
CA LYS A 22 -9.79 -25.80 21.07
C LYS A 22 -10.04 -25.74 19.57
N THR A 23 -10.71 -26.76 19.03
CA THR A 23 -11.22 -26.69 17.65
C THR A 23 -12.46 -25.82 17.64
N LEU A 24 -12.45 -24.80 16.76
CA LEU A 24 -13.60 -23.94 16.51
C LEU A 24 -14.36 -24.46 15.29
N SER A 25 -15.67 -24.34 15.33
CA SER A 25 -16.59 -24.60 14.23
C SER A 25 -17.25 -23.30 13.76
N GLU A 26 -17.95 -23.31 12.65
CA GLU A 26 -18.70 -22.14 12.15
C GLU A 26 -19.70 -21.61 13.18
N ALA A 27 -20.30 -22.50 13.98
CA ALA A 27 -21.26 -22.13 15.05
C ALA A 27 -20.63 -21.37 16.24
N ASP A 28 -19.31 -21.37 16.35
CA ASP A 28 -18.58 -20.63 17.40
C ASP A 28 -18.35 -19.15 17.03
N PHE A 29 -18.76 -18.72 15.86
CA PHE A 29 -18.58 -17.36 15.36
C PHE A 29 -19.92 -16.64 15.20
N ASP A 30 -19.92 -15.33 15.40
CA ASP A 30 -21.07 -14.47 15.11
C ASP A 30 -21.17 -14.24 13.59
N GLU A 31 -22.25 -14.75 12.97
CA GLU A 31 -22.49 -14.59 11.55
C GLU A 31 -22.55 -13.12 11.10
N ALA A 32 -23.09 -12.22 11.94
CA ALA A 32 -23.17 -10.80 11.61
C ALA A 32 -21.78 -10.14 11.58
N GLU A 33 -20.88 -10.52 12.48
CA GLU A 33 -19.49 -10.06 12.46
C GLU A 33 -18.69 -10.64 11.29
N ILE A 34 -18.94 -11.90 10.92
CA ILE A 34 -18.33 -12.50 9.71
C ILE A 34 -18.79 -11.75 8.46
N GLU A 35 -20.11 -11.52 8.30
CA GLU A 35 -20.66 -10.82 7.15
C GLU A 35 -20.12 -9.41 7.04
N LYS A 36 -20.03 -8.66 8.14
CA LYS A 36 -19.46 -7.32 8.18
C LYS A 36 -17.99 -7.30 7.72
N ARG A 37 -17.18 -8.30 8.16
CA ARG A 37 -15.79 -8.45 7.72
C ARG A 37 -15.71 -8.86 6.26
N TYR A 38 -16.58 -9.76 5.81
CA TYR A 38 -16.67 -10.17 4.42
C TYR A 38 -16.97 -8.98 3.51
N GLN A 39 -17.97 -8.15 3.84
CA GLN A 39 -18.31 -6.94 3.08
C GLN A 39 -17.12 -5.99 2.97
N ARG A 40 -16.36 -5.82 4.05
CA ARG A 40 -15.16 -4.99 4.05
C ARG A 40 -14.07 -5.58 3.14
N PHE A 41 -13.71 -6.84 3.35
CA PHE A 41 -12.57 -7.45 2.69
C PHE A 41 -12.85 -7.88 1.24
N SER A 42 -14.12 -8.09 0.87
CA SER A 42 -14.53 -8.33 -0.52
C SER A 42 -14.74 -7.05 -1.33
N SER A 43 -14.75 -5.89 -0.69
CA SER A 43 -14.96 -4.63 -1.40
C SER A 43 -13.84 -4.34 -2.39
N PHE A 44 -14.19 -3.66 -3.49
CA PHE A 44 -13.22 -3.19 -4.48
C PHE A 44 -12.16 -2.28 -3.86
N ASP A 45 -12.59 -1.36 -2.98
CA ASP A 45 -11.70 -0.40 -2.31
C ASP A 45 -10.65 -1.09 -1.44
N TRP A 46 -11.02 -2.21 -0.79
CA TRP A 46 -10.07 -2.98 0.02
C TRP A 46 -9.06 -3.73 -0.84
N ASN A 47 -9.53 -4.39 -1.92
CA ASN A 47 -8.69 -5.27 -2.73
C ASN A 47 -7.82 -4.53 -3.74
N TYR A 48 -8.29 -3.40 -4.26
CA TYR A 48 -7.65 -2.68 -5.36
C TYR A 48 -7.32 -1.23 -5.02
N GLY A 49 -7.75 -0.72 -3.87
CA GLY A 49 -7.61 0.66 -3.47
C GLY A 49 -8.46 1.62 -4.31
N LYS A 50 -8.26 2.90 -4.13
CA LYS A 50 -8.84 3.91 -5.01
C LYS A 50 -8.08 3.87 -6.33
N SER A 51 -8.70 3.34 -7.37
CA SER A 51 -8.19 3.49 -8.73
C SER A 51 -8.39 4.95 -9.18
N VAL A 52 -7.31 5.69 -9.21
CA VAL A 52 -7.31 7.01 -9.88
C VAL A 52 -7.25 6.74 -11.37
N PRO A 53 -8.17 7.28 -12.20
CA PRO A 53 -8.01 7.24 -13.64
C PRO A 53 -6.73 7.98 -14.00
N CYS A 54 -5.62 7.26 -14.12
CA CYS A 54 -4.32 7.86 -14.35
C CYS A 54 -4.00 7.95 -15.84
N SER A 55 -3.44 9.08 -16.25
CA SER A 55 -2.85 9.27 -17.58
C SER A 55 -1.33 9.11 -17.57
N PHE A 56 -0.71 9.14 -16.39
CA PHE A 56 0.70 8.87 -16.18
C PHE A 56 0.86 7.92 -14.98
N ALA A 57 1.62 6.86 -15.17
CA ALA A 57 1.95 5.92 -14.10
C ALA A 57 3.40 5.47 -14.23
N CYS A 58 4.13 5.47 -13.14
CA CYS A 58 5.48 4.94 -13.07
C CYS A 58 5.68 4.15 -11.78
N ALA A 59 6.52 3.12 -11.86
CA ALA A 59 6.88 2.29 -10.71
C ALA A 59 8.37 1.97 -10.71
N LYS A 60 8.98 1.94 -9.52
CA LYS A 60 10.38 1.54 -9.34
C LYS A 60 10.58 0.86 -8.01
N ARG A 61 11.39 -0.19 -8.03
CA ARG A 61 11.88 -0.86 -6.84
C ARG A 61 13.23 -0.28 -6.42
N PHE A 62 13.28 0.21 -5.19
CA PHE A 62 14.47 0.70 -4.51
C PHE A 62 14.96 -0.34 -3.49
N SER A 63 16.11 -0.09 -2.84
CA SER A 63 16.62 -0.95 -1.76
C SER A 63 15.72 -0.98 -0.53
N TRP A 64 14.93 0.09 -0.31
CA TRP A 64 14.03 0.27 0.83
C TRP A 64 12.55 -0.08 0.54
N GLY A 65 12.19 -0.38 -0.72
CA GLY A 65 10.83 -0.77 -1.10
C GLY A 65 10.50 -0.41 -2.54
N GLU A 66 9.31 -0.81 -2.99
CA GLU A 66 8.77 -0.40 -4.29
C GLU A 66 7.87 0.81 -4.12
N VAL A 67 7.91 1.72 -5.08
CA VAL A 67 7.00 2.87 -5.15
C VAL A 67 6.33 2.88 -6.51
N THR A 68 5.01 3.04 -6.51
CA THR A 68 4.19 3.31 -7.69
C THR A 68 3.54 4.67 -7.54
N ILE A 69 3.75 5.55 -8.51
CA ILE A 69 3.13 6.87 -8.60
C ILE A 69 2.16 6.86 -9.77
N GLN A 70 0.91 7.25 -9.52
CA GLN A 70 -0.14 7.39 -10.52
C GLN A 70 -0.68 8.82 -10.49
N LEU A 71 -0.72 9.48 -11.65
CA LEU A 71 -1.18 10.86 -11.78
C LEU A 71 -2.31 10.94 -12.82
N ALA A 72 -3.41 11.59 -12.45
CA ALA A 72 -4.45 12.00 -13.38
C ALA A 72 -4.08 13.39 -13.90
N VAL A 73 -3.51 13.45 -15.10
CA VAL A 73 -3.03 14.71 -15.69
C VAL A 73 -4.07 15.26 -16.66
N LYS A 74 -4.40 16.54 -16.50
CA LYS A 74 -5.28 17.26 -17.42
C LYS A 74 -4.80 18.70 -17.56
N ASN A 75 -4.68 19.15 -18.81
CA ASN A 75 -4.21 20.52 -19.13
C ASN A 75 -2.86 20.87 -18.47
N GLY A 76 -1.95 19.90 -18.32
CA GLY A 76 -0.65 20.10 -17.70
C GLY A 76 -0.68 20.24 -16.16
N LEU A 77 -1.79 19.88 -15.51
CA LEU A 77 -1.94 19.84 -14.05
C LEU A 77 -2.27 18.42 -13.61
N CYS A 78 -1.75 18.01 -12.47
CA CYS A 78 -2.12 16.77 -11.79
C CYS A 78 -3.44 17.01 -11.05
N GLU A 79 -4.59 16.64 -11.65
CA GLU A 79 -5.90 16.81 -10.99
C GLU A 79 -6.05 15.88 -9.78
N ASP A 80 -5.46 14.68 -9.85
CA ASP A 80 -5.44 13.70 -8.76
C ASP A 80 -4.15 12.89 -8.80
N ALA A 81 -3.76 12.32 -7.66
CA ALA A 81 -2.57 11.51 -7.52
C ALA A 81 -2.79 10.36 -6.53
N ALA A 82 -2.20 9.21 -6.82
CA ALA A 82 -2.10 8.11 -5.90
C ALA A 82 -0.64 7.64 -5.82
N VAL A 83 -0.18 7.34 -4.61
CA VAL A 83 1.15 6.79 -4.34
C VAL A 83 0.98 5.52 -3.52
N TYR A 84 1.61 4.46 -3.96
CA TYR A 84 1.63 3.18 -3.27
C TYR A 84 3.06 2.77 -2.99
N SER A 85 3.31 2.16 -1.83
CA SER A 85 4.62 1.62 -1.47
C SER A 85 4.49 0.39 -0.58
N ASP A 86 5.42 -0.55 -0.74
CA ASP A 86 5.63 -1.70 0.14
C ASP A 86 6.80 -1.49 1.12
N ALA A 87 7.29 -0.26 1.24
CA ALA A 87 8.35 0.09 2.18
C ALA A 87 7.91 -0.16 3.63
N MET A 88 8.86 -0.53 4.50
CA MET A 88 8.59 -0.70 5.93
C MET A 88 8.09 0.58 6.59
N ASP A 89 8.58 1.72 6.12
CA ASP A 89 8.13 3.06 6.50
C ASP A 89 7.49 3.72 5.28
N ALA A 90 6.20 3.48 5.08
CA ALA A 90 5.42 4.00 3.96
C ALA A 90 4.55 5.21 4.36
N GLU A 91 4.81 5.86 5.50
CA GLU A 91 4.02 7.00 5.99
C GLU A 91 4.06 8.18 5.01
N PHE A 92 5.09 8.28 4.18
CA PHE A 92 5.22 9.31 3.15
C PHE A 92 4.17 9.19 2.01
N ALA A 93 3.62 8.01 1.74
CA ALA A 93 2.83 7.77 0.52
C ALA A 93 1.56 8.63 0.45
N ALA A 94 0.79 8.71 1.52
CA ALA A 94 -0.44 9.51 1.55
C ALA A 94 -0.19 11.03 1.54
N PRO A 95 0.76 11.61 2.33
CA PRO A 95 1.15 13.01 2.24
C PRO A 95 1.69 13.37 0.85
N LEU A 96 2.50 12.50 0.24
CA LEU A 96 3.05 12.71 -1.09
C LEU A 96 1.96 12.75 -2.16
N ALA A 97 1.01 11.80 -2.15
CA ALA A 97 -0.12 11.82 -3.07
C ALA A 97 -0.90 13.13 -2.97
N LYS A 98 -1.16 13.60 -1.75
CA LYS A 98 -1.83 14.88 -1.50
C LYS A 98 -1.04 16.09 -2.00
N ALA A 99 0.29 16.07 -1.87
CA ALA A 99 1.15 17.16 -2.32
C ALA A 99 1.27 17.21 -3.85
N LEU A 100 1.24 16.06 -4.52
CA LEU A 100 1.29 15.97 -5.98
C LEU A 100 -0.03 16.41 -6.63
N ALA A 101 -1.16 16.23 -5.97
CA ALA A 101 -2.45 16.71 -6.46
C ALA A 101 -2.47 18.24 -6.52
N GLY A 102 -2.80 18.80 -7.68
CA GLY A 102 -2.77 20.24 -7.97
C GLY A 102 -1.43 20.77 -8.47
N CYS A 103 -0.35 19.97 -8.47
CA CYS A 103 0.94 20.37 -9.02
C CYS A 103 0.89 20.46 -10.56
N ARG A 104 1.78 21.26 -11.14
CA ARG A 104 2.05 21.21 -12.58
C ARG A 104 2.70 19.89 -12.93
N PHE A 105 2.26 19.28 -14.03
CA PHE A 105 2.88 18.08 -14.59
C PHE A 105 4.17 18.48 -15.34
N HIS A 106 5.19 18.75 -14.59
CA HIS A 106 6.52 19.11 -15.05
C HIS A 106 7.54 18.65 -13.99
N LEU A 107 8.67 18.12 -14.43
CA LEU A 107 9.66 17.47 -13.56
C LEU A 107 10.05 18.33 -12.35
N ASP A 108 10.47 19.58 -12.57
CA ASP A 108 10.91 20.47 -11.50
C ASP A 108 9.81 20.71 -10.46
N ALA A 109 8.55 20.90 -10.93
CA ALA A 109 7.42 21.15 -10.05
C ALA A 109 7.07 19.92 -9.21
N LEU A 110 7.16 18.72 -9.79
CA LEU A 110 6.93 17.44 -9.08
C LEU A 110 8.04 17.21 -8.04
N CYS A 111 9.32 17.43 -8.40
CA CYS A 111 10.43 17.32 -7.47
C CYS A 111 10.32 18.34 -6.33
N ASP A 112 9.95 19.58 -6.62
CA ASP A 112 9.69 20.60 -5.61
C ASP A 112 8.58 20.19 -4.62
N CYS A 113 7.51 19.54 -5.13
CA CYS A 113 6.45 19.01 -4.28
C CYS A 113 6.95 17.89 -3.38
N ILE A 114 7.76 16.95 -3.90
CA ILE A 114 8.36 15.85 -3.13
C ILE A 114 9.24 16.39 -2.00
N MET A 115 10.12 17.33 -2.32
CA MET A 115 11.07 17.93 -1.36
C MET A 115 10.39 18.71 -0.24
N ARG A 116 9.14 19.16 -0.43
CA ARG A 116 8.38 19.89 0.59
C ARG A 116 7.61 18.98 1.55
N VAL A 117 7.50 17.68 1.26
CA VAL A 117 6.83 16.71 2.13
C VAL A 117 7.82 16.21 3.17
N PRO A 118 7.64 16.53 4.47
CA PRO A 118 8.60 16.15 5.52
C PRO A 118 8.80 14.64 5.62
N GLU A 119 7.73 13.88 5.43
CA GLU A 119 7.73 12.42 5.47
C GLU A 119 8.54 11.79 4.33
N CYS A 120 8.80 12.55 3.26
CA CYS A 120 9.65 12.11 2.14
C CYS A 120 11.14 12.33 2.38
N ALA A 121 11.57 13.01 3.45
CA ALA A 121 12.97 13.46 3.63
C ALA A 121 14.01 12.36 3.41
N ALA A 122 13.75 11.12 3.82
CA ALA A 122 14.66 9.99 3.64
C ALA A 122 14.69 9.41 2.22
N VAL A 123 13.67 9.68 1.39
CA VAL A 123 13.47 9.06 0.08
C VAL A 123 13.34 10.07 -1.07
N ALA A 124 13.34 11.36 -0.77
CA ALA A 124 13.07 12.43 -1.72
C ALA A 124 14.06 12.45 -2.89
N ASP A 125 15.34 12.30 -2.62
CA ASP A 125 16.39 12.30 -3.65
C ASP A 125 16.23 11.11 -4.61
N ASP A 126 15.92 9.92 -4.06
CA ASP A 126 15.67 8.72 -4.83
C ASP A 126 14.42 8.88 -5.73
N LEU A 127 13.35 9.47 -5.20
CA LEU A 127 12.11 9.73 -5.94
C LEU A 127 12.31 10.77 -7.05
N CYS A 128 13.04 11.86 -6.77
CA CYS A 128 13.38 12.86 -7.78
C CYS A 128 14.25 12.29 -8.89
N ALA A 129 15.30 11.53 -8.55
CA ALA A 129 16.15 10.84 -9.53
C ALA A 129 15.35 9.81 -10.35
N PHE A 130 14.36 9.16 -9.74
CA PHE A 130 13.47 8.26 -10.44
C PHE A 130 12.59 9.01 -11.45
N LEU A 131 11.93 10.09 -11.04
CA LEU A 131 11.13 10.91 -11.95
C LEU A 131 11.97 11.47 -13.11
N GLN A 132 13.21 11.91 -12.85
CA GLN A 132 14.13 12.36 -13.90
C GLN A 132 14.42 11.32 -14.98
N SER A 133 14.30 10.03 -14.64
CA SER A 133 14.50 8.93 -15.57
C SER A 133 13.27 8.62 -16.43
N GLN A 134 12.14 9.29 -16.19
CA GLN A 134 10.90 9.11 -16.94
C GLN A 134 10.80 10.12 -18.10
N GLU A 135 10.07 9.76 -19.13
CA GLU A 135 9.68 10.67 -20.21
C GLU A 135 8.38 11.41 -19.81
N PHE A 136 8.43 12.74 -19.83
CA PHE A 136 7.32 13.63 -19.50
C PHE A 136 6.76 14.32 -20.73
#